data_42c56ee4ddb04e0d463a2293ae1feec5
#
_entry.id   42c56ee4ddb04e0d463a2293ae1feec5
#
_cell.length_a   1.000
_cell.length_b   1.000
_cell.length_c   1.000
_cell.angle_alpha   90.00
_cell.angle_beta   90.00
_cell.angle_gamma   90.00
#
_symmetry.space_group_name_H-M   'P 1'
#
loop_
_entity.id
_entity.type
_entity.pdbx_description
1 polymer ?
#
loop_
_entity_poly.entity_id
_entity_poly.type
_entity_poly.pdbx_seq_one_letter_code
_entity_poly.pdbx_strand_id
1 'polypeptide(L)'
;MNKKISKRDFLKYTTMGACACFLQVGRANAFTSKWLNPSDELWKWSKLSKYYIETPRGAKCLICPNECTLKEGETGDCRSRVNYKGKIYSIGYGNPCSLNVDPIEKKPLYHFLPESRTFSLAVAGCNLACLNCQNWQISQVSPKETRNFELFPEDVYKQALHYQCQSIAYTYSEPIAFYEYFLDSAKIARQHGMKNVMVSAGYINEKPLREVAQFVDAANIDLKSFDDDIYARLNAGSLQPVLDTLKILKEEGVWLEITNLIVP
;
A
#
# COMPACT_ATOMS: atom_id res chain seq x y z
N MET A 1 -38.20 47.80 -6.55
CA MET A 1 -37.76 47.77 -7.96
C MET A 1 -36.66 46.70 -8.13
N ASN A 2 -37.01 45.52 -8.61
CA ASN A 2 -36.06 44.44 -8.86
C ASN A 2 -35.40 44.60 -10.24
N LYS A 3 -34.15 45.09 -10.27
CA LYS A 3 -33.39 45.10 -11.51
C LYS A 3 -32.93 43.70 -11.84
N LYS A 4 -33.43 43.09 -12.90
CA LYS A 4 -32.96 41.80 -13.46
C LYS A 4 -31.54 42.03 -14.01
N ILE A 5 -30.55 41.32 -13.45
CA ILE A 5 -29.18 41.30 -13.93
C ILE A 5 -29.16 40.53 -15.27
N SER A 6 -28.54 41.11 -16.31
CA SER A 6 -28.41 40.45 -17.60
C SER A 6 -27.38 39.31 -17.55
N LYS A 7 -27.53 38.27 -18.39
CA LYS A 7 -26.55 37.18 -18.51
C LYS A 7 -25.12 37.68 -18.79
N ARG A 8 -24.99 38.80 -19.47
CA ARG A 8 -23.72 39.43 -19.81
C ARG A 8 -23.06 40.12 -18.62
N ASP A 9 -23.85 40.67 -17.70
CA ASP A 9 -23.33 41.29 -16.47
C ASP A 9 -22.98 40.21 -15.43
N PHE A 10 -23.75 39.13 -15.38
CA PHE A 10 -23.43 37.95 -14.55
C PHE A 10 -22.06 37.35 -14.94
N LEU A 11 -21.76 37.19 -16.24
CA LEU A 11 -20.47 36.70 -16.70
C LEU A 11 -19.30 37.65 -16.42
N LYS A 12 -19.52 38.97 -16.43
CA LYS A 12 -18.48 39.95 -16.03
C LYS A 12 -18.14 39.89 -14.53
N TYR A 13 -19.14 39.68 -13.70
CA TYR A 13 -18.92 39.57 -12.24
C TYR A 13 -18.27 38.22 -11.83
N THR A 14 -18.54 37.12 -12.55
CA THR A 14 -17.87 35.85 -12.32
C THR A 14 -16.42 35.82 -12.75
N THR A 15 -16.05 36.52 -13.84
CA THR A 15 -14.64 36.62 -14.27
C THR A 15 -13.81 37.55 -13.39
N MET A 16 -14.38 38.61 -12.81
CA MET A 16 -13.68 39.47 -11.86
C MET A 16 -13.52 38.83 -10.48
N GLY A 17 -14.44 37.99 -10.05
CA GLY A 17 -14.33 37.22 -8.79
C GLY A 17 -13.27 36.13 -8.83
N ALA A 18 -13.05 35.51 -9.99
CA ALA A 18 -12.04 34.47 -10.16
C ALA A 18 -10.59 35.00 -10.14
N CYS A 19 -10.35 36.23 -10.56
CA CYS A 19 -9.00 36.83 -10.53
C CYS A 19 -8.56 37.29 -9.14
N ALA A 20 -9.47 37.59 -8.22
CA ALA A 20 -9.11 38.06 -6.87
C ALA A 20 -8.76 36.93 -5.90
N CYS A 21 -9.19 35.69 -6.15
CA CYS A 21 -8.84 34.52 -5.32
C CYS A 21 -7.47 33.91 -5.62
N PHE A 22 -6.79 34.32 -6.69
CA PHE A 22 -5.47 33.76 -7.06
C PHE A 22 -4.27 34.51 -6.47
N LEU A 23 -4.46 35.60 -5.72
CA LEU A 23 -3.38 36.42 -5.19
C LEU A 23 -3.10 36.27 -3.67
N GLN A 24 -3.75 35.34 -2.99
CA GLN A 24 -3.47 35.02 -1.58
C GLN A 24 -3.21 33.51 -1.33
N VAL A 25 -2.58 32.83 -2.26
CA VAL A 25 -1.89 31.56 -1.93
C VAL A 25 -0.52 31.95 -1.42
N GLY A 26 -0.43 32.08 -0.09
CA GLY A 26 0.83 32.16 0.61
C GLY A 26 1.77 31.07 0.12
N ARG A 27 3.05 31.40 0.06
CA ARG A 27 4.16 30.53 -0.32
C ARG A 27 3.99 29.11 0.23
N ALA A 28 3.28 28.26 -0.48
CA ALA A 28 3.46 26.83 -0.38
C ALA A 28 4.89 26.59 -0.87
N ASN A 29 5.77 26.17 0.02
CA ASN A 29 7.06 25.66 -0.35
C ASN A 29 6.84 24.65 -1.46
N ALA A 30 7.17 25.03 -2.68
CA ALA A 30 7.23 24.11 -3.80
C ALA A 30 8.30 23.09 -3.40
N PHE A 31 7.83 21.93 -2.93
CA PHE A 31 8.64 20.74 -2.85
C PHE A 31 8.98 20.39 -4.29
N THR A 32 10.05 21.00 -4.80
CA THR A 32 10.69 20.55 -6.02
C THR A 32 11.25 19.18 -5.71
N SER A 33 10.45 18.14 -6.00
CA SER A 33 10.96 16.79 -6.11
C SER A 33 11.99 16.80 -7.25
N LYS A 34 13.24 16.95 -6.88
CA LYS A 34 14.35 16.77 -7.79
C LYS A 34 14.31 15.30 -8.19
N TRP A 35 13.75 15.00 -9.35
CA TRP A 35 13.77 13.68 -9.96
C TRP A 35 15.24 13.33 -10.21
N LEU A 36 15.81 12.51 -9.32
CA LEU A 36 17.14 11.96 -9.56
C LEU A 36 17.04 11.00 -10.74
N ASN A 37 17.94 11.20 -11.70
CA ASN A 37 18.11 10.25 -12.79
C ASN A 37 18.41 8.86 -12.23
N PRO A 38 17.77 7.81 -12.76
CA PRO A 38 17.82 6.46 -12.13
C PRO A 38 19.16 5.75 -12.29
N SER A 39 20.21 6.37 -12.80
CA SER A 39 21.36 5.63 -13.30
C SER A 39 22.40 5.19 -12.26
N ASP A 40 22.50 5.81 -11.07
CA ASP A 40 23.63 5.47 -10.19
C ASP A 40 23.38 5.42 -8.67
N GLU A 41 22.24 5.85 -8.16
CA GLU A 41 21.96 5.82 -6.71
C GLU A 41 20.59 5.21 -6.39
N LEU A 42 20.57 4.38 -5.34
CA LEU A 42 19.32 3.91 -4.77
C LEU A 42 18.46 5.10 -4.31
N TRP A 43 17.19 5.03 -4.63
CA TRP A 43 16.23 6.03 -4.20
C TRP A 43 16.19 6.13 -2.67
N LYS A 44 16.08 7.36 -2.11
CA LYS A 44 16.13 7.60 -0.65
C LYS A 44 15.14 6.77 0.18
N TRP A 45 14.04 6.32 -0.41
CA TRP A 45 13.03 5.44 0.19
C TRP A 45 13.28 3.95 -0.11
N SER A 46 14.54 3.58 -0.31
CA SER A 46 14.90 2.19 -0.54
C SER A 46 15.36 1.52 0.74
N LYS A 47 14.90 0.29 0.95
CA LYS A 47 15.30 -0.59 2.05
C LYS A 47 15.76 -1.92 1.48
N LEU A 48 16.89 -2.44 1.96
CA LEU A 48 17.34 -3.79 1.59
C LEU A 48 16.25 -4.81 1.94
N SER A 49 15.87 -5.64 0.97
CA SER A 49 14.89 -6.69 1.19
C SER A 49 15.42 -7.74 2.16
N LYS A 50 14.55 -8.22 3.04
CA LYS A 50 14.91 -9.24 4.03
C LYS A 50 14.94 -10.64 3.44
N TYR A 51 14.11 -10.91 2.43
CA TYR A 51 13.92 -12.23 1.84
C TYR A 51 14.29 -12.22 0.37
N TYR A 52 15.57 -12.51 0.09
CA TYR A 52 16.09 -12.73 -1.26
C TYR A 52 17.34 -13.61 -1.22
N ILE A 53 17.72 -14.14 -2.35
CA ILE A 53 18.99 -14.83 -2.56
C ILE A 53 19.70 -14.26 -3.78
N GLU A 54 21.02 -14.23 -3.74
CA GLU A 54 21.86 -13.92 -4.90
C GLU A 54 21.89 -15.13 -5.84
N THR A 55 21.88 -14.90 -7.13
CA THR A 55 21.93 -15.94 -8.16
C THR A 55 22.93 -15.55 -9.25
N PRO A 56 23.44 -16.50 -10.04
CA PRO A 56 24.37 -16.18 -11.14
C PRO A 56 23.77 -15.24 -12.21
N ARG A 57 22.43 -15.08 -12.24
CA ARG A 57 21.71 -14.22 -13.19
C ARG A 57 21.19 -12.93 -12.60
N GLY A 58 21.49 -12.63 -11.32
CA GLY A 58 20.99 -11.48 -10.60
C GLY A 58 20.59 -11.82 -9.16
N ALA A 59 19.42 -11.39 -8.71
CA ALA A 59 18.90 -11.71 -7.38
C ALA A 59 17.45 -12.20 -7.47
N LYS A 60 17.09 -13.19 -6.66
CA LYS A 60 15.74 -13.77 -6.60
C LYS A 60 15.03 -13.32 -5.33
N CYS A 61 13.89 -12.68 -5.49
CA CYS A 61 13.00 -12.29 -4.39
C CYS A 61 12.25 -13.52 -3.85
N LEU A 62 12.09 -13.61 -2.53
CA LEU A 62 11.43 -14.75 -1.86
C LEU A 62 10.25 -14.31 -0.99
N ILE A 63 9.69 -13.11 -1.21
CA ILE A 63 8.58 -12.58 -0.40
C ILE A 63 7.25 -13.23 -0.79
N CYS A 64 7.00 -13.40 -2.09
CA CYS A 64 5.73 -13.92 -2.60
C CYS A 64 5.96 -15.04 -3.62
N PRO A 65 4.92 -15.79 -3.99
CA PRO A 65 5.04 -16.94 -4.91
C PRO A 65 5.51 -16.60 -6.32
N ASN A 66 5.50 -15.32 -6.74
CA ASN A 66 6.08 -14.93 -8.04
C ASN A 66 7.60 -15.18 -8.10
N GLU A 67 8.29 -15.11 -6.97
CA GLU A 67 9.72 -15.41 -6.83
C GLU A 67 10.58 -14.80 -7.96
N CYS A 68 10.31 -13.54 -8.31
CA CYS A 68 10.94 -12.84 -9.42
C CYS A 68 12.46 -12.90 -9.34
N THR A 69 13.10 -13.37 -10.42
CA THR A 69 14.57 -13.30 -10.59
C THR A 69 14.89 -12.06 -11.41
N LEU A 70 15.54 -11.08 -10.79
CA LEU A 70 15.77 -9.75 -11.34
C LEU A 70 17.25 -9.59 -11.69
N LYS A 71 17.53 -9.14 -12.91
CA LYS A 71 18.85 -8.65 -13.31
C LYS A 71 19.08 -7.25 -12.73
N GLU A 72 20.32 -6.75 -12.87
CA GLU A 72 20.66 -5.38 -12.44
C GLU A 72 19.67 -4.35 -13.03
N GLY A 73 19.09 -3.53 -12.15
CA GLY A 73 18.13 -2.49 -12.51
C GLY A 73 16.70 -2.98 -12.82
N GLU A 74 16.46 -4.29 -12.93
CA GLU A 74 15.12 -4.81 -13.17
C GLU A 74 14.23 -4.69 -11.93
N THR A 75 12.94 -4.48 -12.19
CA THR A 75 11.89 -4.36 -11.17
C THR A 75 10.99 -5.60 -11.22
N GLY A 76 10.61 -6.13 -10.04
CA GLY A 76 9.70 -7.27 -9.94
C GLY A 76 8.27 -6.92 -10.31
N ASP A 77 7.42 -7.96 -10.48
CA ASP A 77 6.00 -7.84 -10.86
C ASP A 77 5.21 -6.90 -9.95
N CYS A 78 5.57 -6.85 -8.67
CA CYS A 78 4.97 -5.93 -7.70
C CYS A 78 5.32 -4.45 -7.92
N ARG A 79 6.21 -4.10 -8.83
CA ARG A 79 6.65 -2.74 -9.20
C ARG A 79 7.35 -1.95 -8.07
N SER A 80 7.55 -2.57 -6.92
CA SER A 80 8.14 -1.93 -5.72
C SER A 80 9.43 -2.57 -5.23
N ARG A 81 9.95 -3.59 -5.97
CA ARG A 81 11.22 -4.25 -5.66
C ARG A 81 12.15 -4.19 -6.86
N VAL A 82 13.41 -3.79 -6.63
CA VAL A 82 14.41 -3.61 -7.68
C VAL A 82 15.70 -4.34 -7.30
N ASN A 83 16.39 -4.90 -8.29
CA ASN A 83 17.76 -5.37 -8.10
C ASN A 83 18.72 -4.19 -8.27
N TYR A 84 19.55 -3.97 -7.27
CA TYR A 84 20.64 -3.02 -7.31
C TYR A 84 21.92 -3.66 -6.76
N LYS A 85 22.96 -3.74 -7.59
CA LYS A 85 24.25 -4.37 -7.28
C LYS A 85 24.11 -5.81 -6.74
N GLY A 86 23.26 -6.61 -7.40
CA GLY A 86 23.04 -8.01 -7.05
C GLY A 86 22.14 -8.25 -5.84
N LYS A 87 21.54 -7.21 -5.26
CA LYS A 87 20.67 -7.28 -4.08
C LYS A 87 19.29 -6.74 -4.37
N ILE A 88 18.26 -7.31 -3.74
CA ILE A 88 16.89 -6.82 -3.86
C ILE A 88 16.64 -5.72 -2.83
N TYR A 89 16.12 -4.60 -3.32
CA TYR A 89 15.65 -3.50 -2.48
C TYR A 89 14.16 -3.26 -2.69
N SER A 90 13.43 -3.02 -1.60
CA SER A 90 12.13 -2.37 -1.66
C SER A 90 12.35 -0.87 -1.93
N ILE A 91 11.61 -0.29 -2.88
CA ILE A 91 11.58 1.16 -3.13
C ILE A 91 10.33 1.81 -2.56
N GLY A 92 9.62 1.07 -1.71
CA GLY A 92 8.39 1.45 -1.03
C GLY A 92 8.58 1.57 0.49
N TYR A 93 9.60 2.27 0.97
CA TYR A 93 9.91 2.37 2.40
C TYR A 93 9.81 3.81 2.90
N GLY A 94 8.77 4.12 3.68
CA GLY A 94 8.56 5.46 4.23
C GLY A 94 7.99 6.46 3.21
N ASN A 95 7.37 5.98 2.13
CA ASN A 95 6.83 6.81 1.05
C ASN A 95 5.41 6.40 0.65
N PRO A 96 4.44 6.34 1.60
CA PRO A 96 3.08 6.01 1.25
C PRO A 96 2.47 7.01 0.26
N CYS A 97 1.65 6.49 -0.67
CA CYS A 97 0.91 7.29 -1.65
C CYS A 97 -0.53 7.57 -1.23
N SER A 98 -1.02 6.89 -0.20
CA SER A 98 -2.36 7.11 0.37
C SER A 98 -2.31 7.03 1.88
N LEU A 99 -2.93 8.02 2.55
CA LEU A 99 -3.09 8.11 3.99
C LEU A 99 -4.51 8.56 4.30
N ASN A 100 -5.21 7.82 5.16
CA ASN A 100 -6.58 8.15 5.58
C ASN A 100 -6.84 7.72 7.03
N VAL A 101 -7.83 8.33 7.62
CA VAL A 101 -8.46 7.85 8.84
C VAL A 101 -9.81 7.27 8.47
N ASP A 102 -9.98 5.97 8.66
CA ASP A 102 -11.19 5.25 8.26
C ASP A 102 -11.85 4.55 9.46
N PRO A 103 -13.16 4.26 9.38
CA PRO A 103 -13.75 3.26 10.27
C PRO A 103 -13.18 1.87 9.95
N ILE A 104 -13.08 1.03 10.98
CA ILE A 104 -12.49 -0.31 10.85
C ILE A 104 -13.27 -1.19 9.86
N GLU A 105 -14.58 -0.98 9.74
CA GLU A 105 -15.47 -1.70 8.83
C GLU A 105 -15.10 -1.47 7.35
N LYS A 106 -14.44 -0.34 7.04
CA LYS A 106 -13.90 -0.09 5.69
C LYS A 106 -12.65 -0.96 5.40
N LYS A 107 -12.12 -1.67 6.41
CA LYS A 107 -11.09 -2.71 6.26
C LYS A 107 -11.68 -4.10 6.18
N PRO A 108 -12.89 -4.27 5.74
CA PRO A 108 -13.91 -5.29 5.95
C PRO A 108 -13.69 -6.15 7.21
N LEU A 109 -13.47 -5.49 8.35
CA LEU A 109 -13.39 -6.11 9.67
C LEU A 109 -14.62 -5.67 10.49
N TYR A 110 -15.60 -6.56 10.59
CA TYR A 110 -16.88 -6.28 11.23
C TYR A 110 -16.94 -6.77 12.68
N HIS A 111 -16.01 -7.64 13.06
CA HIS A 111 -15.98 -8.26 14.39
C HIS A 111 -14.71 -7.94 15.18
N PHE A 112 -13.74 -7.28 14.55
CA PHE A 112 -12.51 -6.80 15.19
C PHE A 112 -12.61 -5.30 15.47
N LEU A 113 -12.65 -4.92 16.75
CA LEU A 113 -12.75 -3.53 17.22
C LEU A 113 -13.86 -2.72 16.51
N PRO A 114 -15.12 -3.20 16.49
CA PRO A 114 -16.19 -2.51 15.77
C PRO A 114 -16.32 -1.05 16.20
N GLU A 115 -16.73 -0.18 15.25
CA GLU A 115 -16.88 1.27 15.43
C GLU A 115 -15.56 2.03 15.73
N SER A 116 -14.41 1.35 15.68
CA SER A 116 -13.13 1.99 15.92
C SER A 116 -12.58 2.71 14.68
N ARG A 117 -11.66 3.65 14.93
CA ARG A 117 -10.94 4.36 13.87
C ARG A 117 -9.59 3.70 13.64
N THR A 118 -9.20 3.57 12.37
CA THR A 118 -7.90 3.05 11.96
C THR A 118 -7.15 4.04 11.08
N PHE A 119 -5.85 4.20 11.32
CA PHE A 119 -4.97 4.97 10.44
C PHE A 119 -4.54 4.07 9.28
N SER A 120 -5.02 4.38 8.09
CA SER A 120 -4.85 3.56 6.88
C SER A 120 -3.76 4.11 5.99
N LEU A 121 -2.86 3.26 5.55
CA LEU A 121 -1.79 3.62 4.62
C LEU A 121 -1.62 2.62 3.48
N ALA A 122 -1.17 3.14 2.34
CA ALA A 122 -0.75 2.34 1.19
C ALA A 122 0.53 2.89 0.56
N VAL A 123 1.38 2.01 0.09
CA VAL A 123 2.46 2.31 -0.86
C VAL A 123 2.06 1.74 -2.22
N ALA A 124 2.46 2.37 -3.31
CA ALA A 124 2.14 1.89 -4.66
C ALA A 124 2.77 0.52 -4.95
N GLY A 125 2.07 -0.27 -5.76
CA GLY A 125 2.47 -1.61 -6.17
C GLY A 125 1.59 -2.73 -5.61
N CYS A 126 1.56 -3.84 -6.33
CA CYS A 126 0.86 -5.08 -5.95
C CYS A 126 1.52 -6.25 -6.66
N ASN A 127 1.63 -7.39 -5.99
CA ASN A 127 2.18 -8.61 -6.54
C ASN A 127 1.18 -9.47 -7.34
N LEU A 128 -0.06 -8.99 -7.46
CA LEU A 128 -1.08 -9.48 -8.39
C LEU A 128 -1.39 -8.42 -9.45
N ALA A 129 -2.05 -8.83 -10.55
CA ALA A 129 -2.46 -7.94 -11.63
C ALA A 129 -3.96 -8.13 -11.96
N CYS A 130 -4.82 -8.00 -10.94
CA CYS A 130 -6.25 -8.21 -11.07
C CYS A 130 -6.88 -7.29 -12.11
N LEU A 131 -7.60 -7.85 -13.08
CA LEU A 131 -8.27 -7.09 -14.14
C LEU A 131 -9.42 -6.22 -13.60
N ASN A 132 -10.02 -6.61 -12.48
CA ASN A 132 -11.08 -5.91 -11.77
C ASN A 132 -10.59 -5.10 -10.55
N CYS A 133 -9.32 -4.69 -10.53
CA CYS A 133 -8.77 -3.98 -9.38
C CYS A 133 -9.42 -2.62 -9.16
N GLN A 134 -10.08 -2.43 -8.01
CA GLN A 134 -10.68 -1.15 -7.63
C GLN A 134 -9.60 -0.05 -7.46
N ASN A 135 -8.44 -0.40 -6.93
CA ASN A 135 -7.35 0.52 -6.62
C ASN A 135 -6.22 0.47 -7.66
N TRP A 136 -6.54 0.14 -8.93
CA TRP A 136 -5.54 -0.03 -10.00
C TRP A 136 -4.58 1.15 -10.14
N GLN A 137 -5.05 2.37 -9.87
CA GLN A 137 -4.27 3.61 -9.98
C GLN A 137 -3.04 3.65 -9.06
N ILE A 138 -3.07 2.92 -7.94
CA ILE A 138 -1.93 2.81 -7.01
C ILE A 138 -1.35 1.39 -6.95
N SER A 139 -2.14 0.37 -7.31
CA SER A 139 -1.71 -1.03 -7.25
C SER A 139 -0.91 -1.44 -8.49
N GLN A 140 -1.20 -0.84 -9.67
CA GLN A 140 -0.60 -1.25 -10.95
C GLN A 140 0.48 -0.29 -11.44
N VAL A 141 1.06 0.50 -10.53
CA VAL A 141 2.11 1.48 -10.80
C VAL A 141 3.25 1.34 -9.79
N SER A 142 4.42 1.89 -10.13
CA SER A 142 5.57 1.92 -9.22
C SER A 142 5.43 3.06 -8.19
N PRO A 143 6.03 2.95 -7.01
CA PRO A 143 6.17 4.08 -6.07
C PRO A 143 6.83 5.32 -6.67
N LYS A 144 7.59 5.18 -7.76
CA LYS A 144 8.19 6.30 -8.51
C LYS A 144 7.19 7.08 -9.36
N GLU A 145 6.01 6.52 -9.63
CA GLU A 145 4.98 7.08 -10.50
C GLU A 145 3.83 7.74 -9.72
N THR A 146 3.89 7.69 -8.39
CA THR A 146 2.86 8.26 -7.51
C THR A 146 3.37 9.48 -6.76
N ARG A 147 2.43 10.32 -6.29
CA ARG A 147 2.74 11.33 -5.27
C ARG A 147 2.83 10.63 -3.92
N ASN A 148 3.96 10.80 -3.24
CA ASN A 148 4.23 10.12 -2.00
C ASN A 148 4.39 11.13 -0.86
N PHE A 149 3.91 10.76 0.31
CA PHE A 149 4.22 11.42 1.57
C PHE A 149 5.55 10.87 2.09
N GLU A 150 6.30 11.67 2.84
CA GLU A 150 7.43 11.17 3.62
C GLU A 150 6.90 10.79 5.00
N LEU A 151 6.87 9.50 5.31
CA LEU A 151 6.31 8.99 6.56
C LEU A 151 7.05 7.69 6.94
N PHE A 152 8.12 7.82 7.73
CA PHE A 152 8.88 6.67 8.20
C PHE A 152 8.13 5.90 9.30
N PRO A 153 8.53 4.65 9.63
CA PRO A 153 7.80 3.78 10.57
C PRO A 153 7.44 4.42 11.90
N GLU A 154 8.36 5.18 12.51
CA GLU A 154 8.11 5.91 13.76
C GLU A 154 6.99 6.95 13.62
N ASP A 155 6.92 7.61 12.47
CA ASP A 155 5.94 8.67 12.23
C ASP A 155 4.56 8.10 11.88
N VAL A 156 4.49 6.87 11.36
CA VAL A 156 3.22 6.15 11.18
C VAL A 156 2.49 6.00 12.51
N TYR A 157 3.19 5.54 13.55
CA TYR A 157 2.63 5.43 14.88
C TYR A 157 2.20 6.80 15.46
N LYS A 158 3.08 7.82 15.34
CA LYS A 158 2.76 9.18 15.85
C LYS A 158 1.54 9.77 15.16
N GLN A 159 1.37 9.58 13.86
CA GLN A 159 0.19 10.02 13.12
C GLN A 159 -1.07 9.28 13.57
N ALA A 160 -1.00 7.96 13.72
CA ALA A 160 -2.12 7.17 14.21
C ALA A 160 -2.57 7.64 15.62
N LEU A 161 -1.62 7.91 16.50
CA LEU A 161 -1.87 8.45 17.84
C LEU A 161 -2.48 9.85 17.78
N HIS A 162 -1.93 10.75 16.96
CA HIS A 162 -2.43 12.11 16.76
C HIS A 162 -3.90 12.13 16.32
N TYR A 163 -4.28 11.23 15.42
CA TYR A 163 -5.66 11.10 14.96
C TYR A 163 -6.53 10.20 15.86
N GLN A 164 -6.04 9.81 17.04
CA GLN A 164 -6.76 8.98 18.02
C GLN A 164 -7.28 7.66 17.42
N CYS A 165 -6.49 7.03 16.54
CA CYS A 165 -6.81 5.74 15.97
C CYS A 165 -6.43 4.62 16.95
N GLN A 166 -7.25 3.57 17.02
CA GLN A 166 -6.98 2.38 17.83
C GLN A 166 -6.07 1.38 17.11
N SER A 167 -5.97 1.52 15.78
CA SER A 167 -5.16 0.62 14.94
C SER A 167 -4.52 1.35 13.77
N ILE A 168 -3.53 0.68 13.18
CA ILE A 168 -2.93 1.04 11.89
C ILE A 168 -3.30 -0.05 10.89
N ALA A 169 -3.84 0.34 9.73
CA ALA A 169 -4.20 -0.57 8.65
C ALA A 169 -3.27 -0.41 7.45
N TYR A 170 -2.60 -1.49 7.09
CA TYR A 170 -1.80 -1.65 5.87
C TYR A 170 -2.74 -2.18 4.78
N THR A 171 -3.10 -1.35 3.79
CA THR A 171 -4.30 -1.59 2.97
C THR A 171 -4.26 -0.91 1.61
N TYR A 172 -5.38 -0.88 0.87
CA TYR A 172 -5.69 -0.27 -0.42
C TYR A 172 -4.94 -0.86 -1.61
N SER A 173 -3.60 -0.85 -1.59
CA SER A 173 -2.74 -1.62 -2.49
C SER A 173 -2.43 -2.98 -1.87
N GLU A 174 -1.21 -3.46 -1.98
CA GLU A 174 -0.84 -4.75 -1.39
C GLU A 174 0.31 -4.57 -0.36
N PRO A 175 0.08 -4.81 0.94
CA PRO A 175 1.12 -4.66 1.96
C PRO A 175 2.35 -5.53 1.74
N ILE A 176 2.22 -6.65 1.04
CA ILE A 176 3.32 -7.55 0.70
C ILE A 176 4.32 -6.88 -0.27
N ALA A 177 3.84 -5.97 -1.12
CA ALA A 177 4.69 -5.21 -2.03
C ALA A 177 5.66 -4.27 -1.27
N PHE A 178 5.24 -3.73 -0.13
CA PHE A 178 6.06 -2.88 0.76
C PHE A 178 6.37 -3.55 2.12
N TYR A 179 6.64 -4.83 2.09
CA TYR A 179 6.78 -5.73 3.24
C TYR A 179 7.67 -5.18 4.35
N GLU A 180 8.87 -4.67 4.04
CA GLU A 180 9.82 -4.17 5.05
C GLU A 180 9.28 -2.93 5.79
N TYR A 181 8.59 -2.05 5.08
CA TYR A 181 7.94 -0.87 5.66
C TYR A 181 6.76 -1.26 6.55
N PHE A 182 5.93 -2.20 6.08
CA PHE A 182 4.86 -2.79 6.86
C PHE A 182 5.39 -3.43 8.14
N LEU A 183 6.39 -4.33 8.02
CA LEU A 183 6.95 -5.06 9.16
C LEU A 183 7.54 -4.13 10.22
N ASP A 184 8.36 -3.14 9.81
CA ASP A 184 9.00 -2.22 10.74
C ASP A 184 7.98 -1.29 11.41
N SER A 185 6.98 -0.80 10.66
CA SER A 185 5.88 0.00 11.23
C SER A 185 5.03 -0.81 12.21
N ALA A 186 4.73 -2.07 11.88
CA ALA A 186 3.94 -2.94 12.74
C ALA A 186 4.67 -3.29 14.04
N LYS A 187 5.98 -3.49 14.00
CA LYS A 187 6.83 -3.69 15.21
C LYS A 187 6.75 -2.50 16.14
N ILE A 188 6.92 -1.28 15.62
CA ILE A 188 6.86 -0.04 16.41
C ILE A 188 5.46 0.15 17.00
N ALA A 189 4.41 0.01 16.20
CA ALA A 189 3.04 0.12 16.68
C ALA A 189 2.75 -0.84 17.84
N ARG A 190 3.17 -2.10 17.71
CA ARG A 190 3.00 -3.12 18.76
C ARG A 190 3.77 -2.81 20.05
N GLN A 191 4.99 -2.28 19.94
CA GLN A 191 5.78 -1.84 21.10
C GLN A 191 5.06 -0.76 21.92
N HIS A 192 4.23 0.04 21.28
CA HIS A 192 3.42 1.09 21.91
C HIS A 192 1.97 0.65 22.21
N GLY A 193 1.66 -0.64 22.08
CA GLY A 193 0.32 -1.18 22.37
C GLY A 193 -0.76 -0.87 21.33
N MET A 194 -0.40 -0.31 20.18
CA MET A 194 -1.33 -0.03 19.09
C MET A 194 -1.56 -1.29 18.24
N LYS A 195 -2.79 -1.50 17.81
CA LYS A 195 -3.18 -2.65 17.00
C LYS A 195 -2.78 -2.50 15.55
N ASN A 196 -2.39 -3.61 14.91
CA ASN A 196 -2.02 -3.68 13.50
C ASN A 196 -3.03 -4.52 12.72
N VAL A 197 -3.47 -3.99 11.59
CA VAL A 197 -4.45 -4.60 10.71
C VAL A 197 -3.87 -4.75 9.31
N MET A 198 -3.96 -5.96 8.75
CA MET A 198 -3.54 -6.26 7.39
C MET A 198 -4.78 -6.51 6.51
N VAL A 199 -4.88 -5.77 5.39
CA VAL A 199 -5.86 -6.04 4.32
C VAL A 199 -5.08 -6.40 3.06
N SER A 200 -5.14 -7.66 2.64
CA SER A 200 -4.24 -8.24 1.65
C SER A 200 -4.95 -9.27 0.77
N ALA A 201 -4.41 -9.48 -0.42
CA ALA A 201 -4.77 -10.62 -1.26
C ALA A 201 -4.21 -11.96 -0.72
N GLY A 202 -3.38 -11.93 0.32
CA GLY A 202 -2.82 -13.14 0.94
C GLY A 202 -1.82 -13.90 0.07
N TYR A 203 -1.28 -13.29 -0.99
CA TYR A 203 -0.35 -13.93 -1.92
C TYR A 203 1.09 -13.73 -1.47
N ILE A 204 1.50 -14.48 -0.43
CA ILE A 204 2.77 -14.37 0.28
C ILE A 204 3.35 -15.75 0.59
N ASN A 205 4.68 -15.89 0.63
CA ASN A 205 5.34 -17.12 1.03
C ASN A 205 5.28 -17.30 2.57
N GLU A 206 5.32 -18.55 3.03
CA GLU A 206 5.16 -18.92 4.43
C GLU A 206 6.12 -18.18 5.37
N LYS A 207 7.43 -18.18 5.07
CA LYS A 207 8.44 -17.61 5.98
C LYS A 207 8.24 -16.12 6.26
N PRO A 208 8.08 -15.23 5.27
CA PRO A 208 7.75 -13.83 5.53
C PRO A 208 6.37 -13.65 6.17
N LEU A 209 5.39 -14.50 5.87
CA LEU A 209 4.07 -14.44 6.49
C LEU A 209 4.15 -14.71 7.98
N ARG A 210 4.78 -15.81 8.41
CA ARG A 210 4.92 -16.15 9.83
C ARG A 210 5.67 -15.08 10.62
N GLU A 211 6.64 -14.40 10.00
CA GLU A 211 7.32 -13.29 10.66
C GLU A 211 6.41 -12.09 10.89
N VAL A 212 5.69 -11.63 9.86
CA VAL A 212 4.83 -10.46 10.00
C VAL A 212 3.58 -10.73 10.84
N ALA A 213 3.05 -11.95 10.80
CA ALA A 213 1.91 -12.39 11.60
C ALA A 213 2.12 -12.19 13.11
N GLN A 214 3.36 -12.28 13.58
CA GLN A 214 3.69 -12.03 15.00
C GLN A 214 3.37 -10.59 15.45
N PHE A 215 3.21 -9.65 14.51
CA PHE A 215 2.95 -8.24 14.78
C PHE A 215 1.57 -7.79 14.29
N VAL A 216 0.80 -8.66 13.64
CA VAL A 216 -0.55 -8.40 13.14
C VAL A 216 -1.58 -8.91 14.14
N ASP A 217 -2.54 -8.07 14.50
CA ASP A 217 -3.64 -8.44 15.42
C ASP A 217 -4.85 -8.96 14.65
N ALA A 218 -5.14 -8.37 13.48
CA ALA A 218 -6.24 -8.80 12.63
C ALA A 218 -5.89 -8.70 11.15
N ALA A 219 -6.47 -9.59 10.36
CA ALA A 219 -6.33 -9.57 8.90
C ALA A 219 -7.68 -9.74 8.22
N ASN A 220 -7.90 -8.98 7.16
CA ASN A 220 -8.90 -9.32 6.14
C ASN A 220 -8.16 -9.80 4.89
N ILE A 221 -8.46 -11.00 4.46
CA ILE A 221 -7.85 -11.62 3.27
C ILE A 221 -8.88 -11.74 2.16
N ASP A 222 -8.55 -11.18 1.01
CA ASP A 222 -9.34 -11.31 -0.22
C ASP A 222 -9.14 -12.69 -0.83
N LEU A 223 -10.05 -13.61 -0.60
CA LEU A 223 -10.16 -14.85 -1.38
C LEU A 223 -10.91 -14.53 -2.67
N LYS A 224 -10.17 -14.22 -3.72
CA LYS A 224 -10.73 -13.65 -4.96
C LYS A 224 -11.53 -14.67 -5.80
N SER A 225 -11.24 -15.96 -5.65
CA SER A 225 -11.96 -17.08 -6.26
C SER A 225 -11.63 -18.37 -5.49
N PHE A 226 -12.42 -19.42 -5.70
CA PHE A 226 -12.08 -20.79 -5.27
C PHE A 226 -11.75 -21.69 -6.47
N ASP A 227 -11.26 -21.08 -7.54
CA ASP A 227 -10.89 -21.71 -8.81
C ASP A 227 -9.54 -21.18 -9.27
N ASP A 228 -8.58 -22.08 -9.53
CA ASP A 228 -7.21 -21.71 -9.86
C ASP A 228 -7.08 -21.12 -11.27
N ASP A 229 -7.92 -21.56 -12.23
CA ASP A 229 -7.96 -20.98 -13.58
C ASP A 229 -8.46 -19.54 -13.54
N ILE A 230 -9.43 -19.24 -12.66
CA ILE A 230 -9.90 -17.87 -12.44
C ILE A 230 -8.78 -17.03 -11.81
N TYR A 231 -8.06 -17.56 -10.81
CA TYR A 231 -6.90 -16.86 -10.24
C TYR A 231 -5.84 -16.54 -11.30
N ALA A 232 -5.50 -17.49 -12.14
CA ALA A 232 -4.51 -17.28 -13.21
C ALA A 232 -4.96 -16.21 -14.20
N ARG A 233 -6.21 -16.27 -14.67
CA ARG A 233 -6.73 -15.37 -15.73
C ARG A 233 -7.09 -13.98 -15.23
N LEU A 234 -7.74 -13.86 -14.06
CA LEU A 234 -8.23 -12.58 -13.55
C LEU A 234 -7.24 -11.86 -12.63
N ASN A 235 -6.38 -12.61 -11.93
CA ASN A 235 -5.56 -12.04 -10.87
C ASN A 235 -4.05 -12.15 -11.14
N ALA A 236 -3.65 -12.93 -12.16
CA ALA A 236 -2.26 -13.28 -12.45
C ALA A 236 -1.55 -13.92 -11.24
N GLY A 237 -2.21 -14.85 -10.58
CA GLY A 237 -1.73 -15.57 -9.40
C GLY A 237 -2.23 -17.01 -9.38
N SER A 238 -2.20 -17.63 -8.21
CA SER A 238 -2.71 -18.99 -7.96
C SER A 238 -3.44 -19.07 -6.63
N LEU A 239 -4.35 -20.02 -6.48
CA LEU A 239 -5.23 -20.17 -5.33
C LEU A 239 -4.49 -20.71 -4.10
N GLN A 240 -3.67 -21.74 -4.28
CA GLN A 240 -3.10 -22.50 -3.15
C GLN A 240 -2.32 -21.64 -2.15
N PRO A 241 -1.43 -20.69 -2.56
CA PRO A 241 -0.73 -19.82 -1.62
C PRO A 241 -1.66 -18.98 -0.74
N VAL A 242 -2.83 -18.58 -1.27
CA VAL A 242 -3.82 -17.82 -0.52
C VAL A 242 -4.50 -18.70 0.52
N LEU A 243 -4.86 -19.95 0.17
CA LEU A 243 -5.41 -20.92 1.12
C LEU A 243 -4.42 -21.26 2.24
N ASP A 244 -3.15 -21.37 1.91
CA ASP A 244 -2.09 -21.60 2.91
C ASP A 244 -1.92 -20.39 3.82
N THR A 245 -2.00 -19.16 3.28
CA THR A 245 -2.00 -17.92 4.06
C THR A 245 -3.13 -17.88 5.08
N LEU A 246 -4.35 -18.26 4.69
CA LEU A 246 -5.50 -18.30 5.61
C LEU A 246 -5.26 -19.26 6.77
N LYS A 247 -4.70 -20.46 6.50
CA LYS A 247 -4.37 -21.45 7.54
C LYS A 247 -3.28 -20.92 8.48
N ILE A 248 -2.18 -20.39 7.91
CA ILE A 248 -1.05 -19.87 8.69
C ILE A 248 -1.49 -18.72 9.59
N LEU A 249 -2.24 -17.75 9.09
CA LEU A 249 -2.75 -16.64 9.91
C LEU A 249 -3.59 -17.16 11.09
N LYS A 250 -4.41 -18.18 10.86
CA LYS A 250 -5.19 -18.81 11.92
C LYS A 250 -4.31 -19.55 12.94
N GLU A 251 -3.28 -20.28 12.49
CA GLU A 251 -2.29 -20.95 13.34
C GLU A 251 -1.52 -19.95 14.22
N GLU A 252 -1.13 -18.79 13.65
CA GLU A 252 -0.41 -17.71 14.36
C GLU A 252 -1.32 -16.89 15.30
N GLY A 253 -2.64 -17.22 15.39
CA GLY A 253 -3.57 -16.56 16.29
C GLY A 253 -4.05 -15.19 15.85
N VAL A 254 -3.86 -14.82 14.58
CA VAL A 254 -4.37 -13.58 14.00
C VAL A 254 -5.90 -13.66 13.90
N TRP A 255 -6.61 -12.59 14.29
CA TRP A 255 -8.04 -12.48 14.02
C TRP A 255 -8.26 -12.40 12.50
N LEU A 256 -9.01 -13.34 11.94
CA LEU A 256 -9.15 -13.48 10.49
C LEU A 256 -10.59 -13.31 10.04
N GLU A 257 -10.81 -12.36 9.13
CA GLU A 257 -12.03 -12.23 8.32
C GLU A 257 -11.67 -12.40 6.84
N ILE A 258 -12.58 -12.95 6.06
CA ILE A 258 -12.34 -13.27 4.64
C ILE A 258 -13.34 -12.48 3.80
N THR A 259 -12.84 -11.78 2.78
CA THR A 259 -13.67 -11.16 1.76
C THR A 259 -13.65 -12.02 0.50
N ASN A 260 -14.82 -12.34 -0.02
CA ASN A 260 -14.98 -12.94 -1.33
C ASN A 260 -15.85 -12.01 -2.21
N LEU A 261 -15.23 -11.36 -3.19
CA LEU A 261 -15.92 -10.50 -4.14
C LEU A 261 -16.46 -11.35 -5.29
N ILE A 262 -17.77 -11.43 -5.38
CA ILE A 262 -18.44 -12.11 -6.50
C ILE A 262 -18.50 -11.13 -7.69
N VAL A 263 -17.85 -11.53 -8.78
CA VAL A 263 -17.84 -10.80 -10.05
C VAL A 263 -18.76 -11.55 -11.02
N PRO A 264 -19.83 -10.92 -11.54
CA PRO A 264 -20.75 -11.56 -12.47
C PRO A 264 -20.13 -11.84 -13.85
#